data_cb97bb42f153b8a71732d41850a2080c
#
_entry.id   cb97bb42f153b8a71732d41850a2080c
#
_cell.length_a   1.000
_cell.length_b   1.000
_cell.length_c   1.000
_cell.angle_alpha   90.00
_cell.angle_beta   90.00
_cell.angle_gamma   90.00
#
_symmetry.space_group_name_H-M   'P 1'
#
loop_
_entity.id
_entity.type
_entity.pdbx_description
1 polymer ?
#
loop_
_entity_poly.entity_id
_entity_poly.type
_entity_poly.pdbx_seq_one_letter_code
_entity_poly.pdbx_strand_id
1 'polypeptide(L)'
;MALKQSYYDLWFVSFRLLSTSGHRDAIHLKLKRNQNLPPEIAEECKVRSQDPFSLLTECNRDYFTNYPVSTEFLLTARLTDREGGTMFFYSSYRWQAIDVVKRIALPLFQR
;
A
#
# COMPACT_ATOMS: atom_id res chain seq x y z
N MET A 1 -11.44 -18.52 -7.87
CA MET A 1 -12.17 -17.30 -7.56
C MET A 1 -11.32 -16.38 -6.73
N ALA A 2 -11.33 -15.10 -7.02
CA ALA A 2 -10.52 -14.15 -6.25
C ALA A 2 -11.07 -13.99 -4.84
N LEU A 3 -10.19 -13.76 -3.89
CA LEU A 3 -10.51 -13.49 -2.51
C LEU A 3 -11.40 -12.24 -2.43
N LYS A 4 -12.48 -12.30 -1.68
CA LYS A 4 -13.44 -11.19 -1.55
C LYS A 4 -13.56 -10.76 -0.10
N GLN A 5 -12.65 -9.93 0.35
CA GLN A 5 -12.72 -9.34 1.68
C GLN A 5 -13.44 -8.00 1.65
N SER A 6 -13.78 -7.50 2.80
CA SER A 6 -14.40 -6.18 2.95
C SER A 6 -13.37 -5.09 2.68
N TYR A 7 -13.87 -3.90 2.35
CA TYR A 7 -13.04 -2.71 2.23
C TYR A 7 -12.85 -2.08 3.60
N TYR A 8 -11.66 -1.55 3.82
CA TYR A 8 -11.30 -0.85 5.06
C TYR A 8 -10.49 0.38 4.71
N ASP A 9 -10.55 1.39 5.57
CA ASP A 9 -9.69 2.56 5.43
C ASP A 9 -8.36 2.26 6.10
N LEU A 10 -7.32 2.20 5.29
CA LEU A 10 -5.99 1.79 5.74
C LEU A 10 -4.95 2.78 5.28
N TRP A 11 -3.88 2.92 6.08
CA TRP A 11 -2.77 3.77 5.73
C TRP A 11 -1.73 2.99 4.93
N PHE A 12 -1.29 3.61 3.84
CA PHE A 12 -0.26 3.08 2.96
C PHE A 12 0.88 4.08 2.87
N VAL A 13 2.05 3.61 2.52
CA VAL A 13 3.23 4.46 2.37
C VAL A 13 3.88 4.17 1.03
N SER A 14 4.29 5.23 0.32
CA SER A 14 4.95 5.08 -0.96
C SER A 14 6.43 4.73 -0.75
N PHE A 15 6.94 3.89 -1.61
CA PHE A 15 8.34 3.50 -1.58
C PHE A 15 8.82 3.23 -2.99
N ARG A 16 10.14 3.26 -3.15
CA ARG A 16 10.76 3.01 -4.45
C ARG A 16 11.21 1.56 -4.51
N LEU A 17 10.70 0.84 -5.50
CA LEU A 17 11.10 -0.54 -5.73
C LEU A 17 12.16 -0.55 -6.81
N LEU A 18 13.36 -1.01 -6.47
CA LEU A 18 14.48 -1.04 -7.41
C LEU A 18 14.22 -2.09 -8.48
N SER A 19 14.53 -1.73 -9.72
CA SER A 19 14.41 -2.64 -10.84
C SER A 19 15.76 -3.29 -11.10
N THR A 20 15.76 -4.62 -11.19
CA THR A 20 16.98 -5.35 -11.49
C THR A 20 17.25 -5.50 -12.99
N SER A 21 16.31 -5.08 -13.82
CA SER A 21 16.41 -5.26 -15.26
C SER A 21 16.83 -3.99 -16.00
N GLY A 22 17.32 -3.00 -15.26
CA GLY A 22 17.81 -1.77 -15.88
C GLY A 22 16.75 -0.75 -16.21
N HIS A 23 15.49 -1.03 -15.89
CA HIS A 23 14.41 -0.07 -16.06
C HIS A 23 14.41 0.93 -14.91
N ARG A 24 13.66 2.01 -15.08
CA ARG A 24 13.54 2.99 -14.02
C ARG A 24 12.92 2.38 -12.78
N ASP A 25 13.36 2.88 -11.63
CA ASP A 25 12.74 2.52 -10.37
C ASP A 25 11.26 2.91 -10.41
N ALA A 26 10.43 2.02 -9.95
CA ALA A 26 8.99 2.27 -9.88
C ALA A 26 8.58 2.60 -8.45
N ILE A 27 7.64 3.53 -8.31
CA ILE A 27 7.08 3.88 -7.02
C ILE A 27 5.85 3.02 -6.78
N HIS A 28 5.79 2.41 -5.61
CA HIS A 28 4.69 1.54 -5.21
C HIS A 28 4.18 1.95 -3.84
N LEU A 29 3.02 1.43 -3.48
CA LEU A 29 2.47 1.60 -2.13
C LEU A 29 2.47 0.27 -1.41
N LYS A 30 2.75 0.33 -0.11
CA LYS A 30 2.63 -0.82 0.78
C LYS A 30 1.96 -0.35 2.06
N LEU A 31 1.39 -1.31 2.78
CA LEU A 31 0.70 -1.01 4.01
C LEU A 31 1.67 -0.39 5.02
N LYS A 32 1.27 0.70 5.66
CA LYS A 32 2.09 1.36 6.66
C LYS A 32 2.12 0.54 7.94
N ARG A 33 3.31 0.37 8.52
CA ARG A 33 3.46 -0.32 9.79
C ARG A 33 2.90 0.53 10.93
N ASN A 34 2.72 -0.08 12.08
CA ASN A 34 2.25 0.60 13.29
C ASN A 34 0.81 1.09 13.19
N GLN A 35 -0.03 0.31 12.54
CA GLN A 35 -1.46 0.55 12.53
C GLN A 35 -2.18 -0.75 12.87
N ASN A 36 -3.37 -0.61 13.43
CA ASN A 36 -4.19 -1.76 13.74
C ASN A 36 -4.82 -2.30 12.47
N LEU A 37 -4.63 -3.59 12.23
CA LEU A 37 -5.21 -4.24 11.05
C LEU A 37 -6.54 -4.89 11.41
N PRO A 38 -7.51 -4.83 10.49
CA PRO A 38 -8.73 -5.60 10.67
C PRO A 38 -8.42 -7.09 10.82
N PRO A 39 -9.10 -7.80 11.71
CA PRO A 39 -8.87 -9.23 11.88
C PRO A 39 -8.99 -10.02 10.60
N GLU A 40 -9.88 -9.63 9.70
CA GLU A 40 -10.09 -10.29 8.43
C GLU A 40 -8.79 -10.33 7.60
N ILE A 41 -8.06 -9.23 7.59
CA ILE A 41 -6.80 -9.13 6.86
C ILE A 41 -5.71 -9.94 7.57
N ALA A 42 -5.58 -9.74 8.88
CA ALA A 42 -4.55 -10.42 9.66
C ALA A 42 -4.69 -11.94 9.59
N GLU A 43 -5.90 -12.43 9.69
CA GLU A 43 -6.19 -13.87 9.64
C GLU A 43 -5.83 -14.47 8.29
N GLU A 44 -6.24 -13.82 7.20
CA GLU A 44 -5.97 -14.35 5.87
C GLU A 44 -4.46 -14.39 5.58
N CYS A 45 -3.75 -13.35 5.98
CA CYS A 45 -2.31 -13.30 5.79
C CYS A 45 -1.60 -14.37 6.62
N LYS A 46 -2.09 -14.61 7.84
CA LYS A 46 -1.55 -15.65 8.69
C LYS A 46 -1.75 -17.03 8.09
N VAL A 47 -2.95 -17.31 7.57
CA VAL A 47 -3.27 -18.59 6.97
C VAL A 47 -2.36 -18.87 5.76
N ARG A 48 -2.04 -17.83 4.99
CA ARG A 48 -1.20 -17.99 3.81
C ARG A 48 0.29 -17.73 4.07
N SER A 49 0.67 -17.53 5.30
CA SER A 49 2.06 -17.25 5.68
C SER A 49 2.63 -16.06 4.93
N GLN A 50 1.82 -15.01 4.78
CA GLN A 50 2.21 -13.77 4.10
C GLN A 50 2.28 -12.62 5.09
N ASP A 51 3.25 -11.74 4.90
CA ASP A 51 3.35 -10.52 5.70
C ASP A 51 2.50 -9.43 5.03
N PRO A 52 1.43 -8.95 5.69
CA PRO A 52 0.57 -7.93 5.06
C PRO A 52 1.32 -6.66 4.72
N PHE A 53 2.40 -6.34 5.43
CA PHE A 53 3.17 -5.12 5.20
C PHE A 53 4.14 -5.24 4.04
N SER A 54 4.26 -6.41 3.43
CA SER A 54 5.11 -6.62 2.26
C SER A 54 4.32 -6.65 0.95
N LEU A 55 3.00 -6.65 1.01
CA LEU A 55 2.16 -6.76 -0.17
C LEU A 55 2.08 -5.43 -0.92
N LEU A 56 2.03 -5.52 -2.23
CA LEU A 56 1.88 -4.32 -3.07
C LEU A 56 0.41 -3.92 -3.16
N THR A 57 0.17 -2.72 -3.65
CA THR A 57 -1.16 -2.14 -3.70
C THR A 57 -1.48 -1.69 -5.12
N GLU A 58 -2.65 -2.07 -5.63
CA GLU A 58 -3.18 -1.55 -6.88
C GLU A 58 -4.16 -0.43 -6.57
N CYS A 59 -3.89 0.75 -7.13
CA CYS A 59 -4.71 1.94 -6.92
C CYS A 59 -4.44 2.94 -8.04
N ASN A 60 -5.02 4.13 -7.92
CA ASN A 60 -4.77 5.19 -8.88
C ASN A 60 -3.33 5.68 -8.77
N ARG A 61 -2.52 5.40 -9.78
CA ARG A 61 -1.09 5.74 -9.75
C ARG A 61 -0.81 7.23 -9.79
N ASP A 62 -1.74 8.03 -10.32
CA ASP A 62 -1.54 9.47 -10.40
C ASP A 62 -1.40 10.11 -9.01
N TYR A 63 -1.88 9.43 -7.98
CA TYR A 63 -1.80 9.95 -6.63
C TYR A 63 -0.41 9.98 -6.08
N PHE A 64 0.26 8.82 -6.11
CA PHE A 64 1.51 8.74 -5.38
C PHE A 64 2.71 9.19 -6.20
N THR A 65 2.57 9.29 -7.54
CA THR A 65 3.67 9.77 -8.38
C THR A 65 3.89 11.27 -8.25
N ASN A 66 2.89 12.01 -7.77
CA ASN A 66 2.97 13.46 -7.59
C ASN A 66 3.47 13.85 -6.21
N TYR A 67 3.80 12.89 -5.35
CA TYR A 67 4.22 13.14 -3.99
C TYR A 67 5.61 12.55 -3.76
N PRO A 68 6.36 13.09 -2.79
CA PRO A 68 7.65 12.50 -2.44
C PRO A 68 7.50 11.06 -1.96
N VAL A 69 8.53 10.27 -2.17
CA VAL A 69 8.58 8.91 -1.60
C VAL A 69 8.47 9.01 -0.09
N SER A 70 7.82 8.04 0.53
CA SER A 70 7.50 7.99 1.95
C SER A 70 6.30 8.83 2.36
N THR A 71 5.56 9.36 1.39
CA THR A 71 4.28 9.99 1.68
C THR A 71 3.29 8.91 2.11
N GLU A 72 2.44 9.24 3.08
CA GLU A 72 1.43 8.32 3.59
C GLU A 72 0.07 8.68 3.04
N PHE A 73 -0.69 7.67 2.67
CA PHE A 73 -2.01 7.84 2.07
C PHE A 73 -3.03 6.99 2.82
N LEU A 74 -4.15 7.58 3.19
CA LEU A 74 -5.27 6.83 3.75
C LEU A 74 -6.19 6.46 2.60
N LEU A 75 -6.27 5.18 2.30
CA LEU A 75 -7.06 4.67 1.17
C LEU A 75 -8.10 3.69 1.65
N THR A 76 -9.23 3.69 0.96
CA THR A 76 -10.22 2.64 1.11
C THR A 76 -9.79 1.46 0.24
N ALA A 77 -9.42 0.35 0.87
CA ALA A 77 -8.82 -0.77 0.16
C ALA A 77 -9.27 -2.09 0.77
N ARG A 78 -9.09 -3.16 0.02
CA ARG A 78 -9.33 -4.50 0.51
C ARG A 78 -8.19 -5.43 0.10
N LEU A 79 -8.03 -6.50 0.87
CA LEU A 79 -7.12 -7.57 0.50
C LEU A 79 -7.80 -8.44 -0.53
N THR A 80 -7.09 -8.79 -1.58
CA THR A 80 -7.59 -9.67 -2.62
C THR A 80 -6.43 -10.50 -3.16
N ASP A 81 -6.69 -11.33 -4.15
CA ASP A 81 -5.65 -12.13 -4.79
C ASP A 81 -5.96 -12.31 -6.26
N ARG A 82 -4.99 -12.86 -6.98
CA ARG A 82 -5.17 -13.20 -8.40
C ARG A 82 -5.62 -14.66 -8.49
N GLU A 83 -6.88 -14.87 -8.18
CA GLU A 83 -7.53 -16.18 -8.27
C GLU A 83 -6.76 -17.28 -7.52
N GLY A 84 -6.47 -17.01 -6.24
CA GLY A 84 -5.75 -17.95 -5.40
C GLY A 84 -4.24 -17.82 -5.47
N GLY A 85 -3.74 -16.91 -6.32
CA GLY A 85 -2.31 -16.65 -6.43
C GLY A 85 -1.84 -15.58 -5.47
N THR A 86 -1.01 -14.68 -5.97
CA THR A 86 -0.41 -13.61 -5.16
C THR A 86 -1.47 -12.68 -4.60
N MET A 87 -1.39 -12.42 -3.30
CA MET A 87 -2.27 -11.44 -2.65
C MET A 87 -1.73 -10.02 -2.84
N PHE A 88 -2.64 -9.07 -2.86
CA PHE A 88 -2.31 -7.65 -2.94
C PHE A 88 -3.48 -6.84 -2.39
N PHE A 89 -3.22 -5.56 -2.09
CA PHE A 89 -4.29 -4.65 -1.70
C PHE A 89 -4.82 -3.96 -2.93
N TYR A 90 -6.13 -3.77 -2.97
CA TYR A 90 -6.81 -3.14 -4.09
C TYR A 90 -7.64 -1.96 -3.61
N SER A 91 -7.42 -0.79 -4.24
CA SER A 91 -8.25 0.39 -4.09
C SER A 91 -8.61 0.84 -5.49
N SER A 92 -9.90 1.15 -5.72
CA SER A 92 -10.36 1.51 -7.05
C SER A 92 -9.58 2.73 -7.58
N TYR A 93 -9.20 2.69 -8.85
CA TYR A 93 -8.51 3.82 -9.48
C TYR A 93 -9.41 5.07 -9.52
N ARG A 94 -10.71 4.90 -9.30
CA ARG A 94 -11.66 6.01 -9.28
C ARG A 94 -11.74 6.70 -7.92
N TRP A 95 -11.15 6.09 -6.89
CA TRP A 95 -11.24 6.62 -5.54
C TRP A 95 -9.99 7.41 -5.21
N GLN A 96 -10.21 8.60 -4.67
CA GLN A 96 -9.12 9.41 -4.19
C GLN A 96 -8.74 9.01 -2.77
N ALA A 97 -7.53 9.34 -2.38
CA ALA A 97 -7.11 9.13 -1.01
C ALA A 97 -7.98 9.98 -0.07
N ILE A 98 -8.37 9.40 1.05
CA ILE A 98 -9.15 10.10 2.06
C ILE A 98 -8.28 11.16 2.73
N ASP A 99 -7.02 10.83 2.94
CA ASP A 99 -6.06 11.75 3.56
C ASP A 99 -4.66 11.46 3.03
N VAL A 100 -3.82 12.47 3.06
CA VAL A 100 -2.44 12.38 2.57
C VAL A 100 -1.53 13.10 3.56
N VAL A 101 -0.49 12.41 4.03
CA VAL A 101 0.52 13.01 4.88
C VAL A 101 1.84 12.97 4.14
N LYS A 102 2.26 14.14 3.64
CA LYS A 102 3.52 14.26 2.91
C LYS A 102 4.69 14.12 3.88
N ARG A 103 5.66 13.31 3.48
CA ARG A 103 6.90 13.20 4.22
C ARG A 103 7.94 14.07 3.56
N ILE A 104 8.23 15.18 4.20
CA ILE A 104 9.28 16.08 3.75
C ILE A 104 10.49 15.80 4.61
N ALA A 105 11.64 15.56 3.94
CA ALA A 105 12.88 15.35 4.68
C ALA A 105 13.25 16.65 5.39
N LEU A 106 13.16 16.65 6.71
CA LEU A 106 13.54 17.80 7.50
C LEU A 106 15.03 17.79 7.75
N PRO A 107 15.68 18.96 7.76
CA PRO A 107 17.09 19.02 8.12
C PRO A 107 17.29 18.46 9.51
N LEU A 108 18.32 17.66 9.69
CA LEU A 108 18.59 17.01 10.97
C LEU A 108 18.82 18.00 12.10
N PHE A 109 19.34 19.15 11.75
CA PHE A 109 19.64 20.20 12.72
C PHE A 109 18.47 21.16 12.90
N GLN A 110 17.33 20.85 12.34
CA GLN A 110 16.15 21.69 12.46
C GLN A 110 15.74 21.78 13.92
N ARG A 111 15.69 22.95 14.46
CA ARG A 111 15.32 23.20 15.85
C ARG A 111 14.31 24.29 15.93
#